data_b220c541a47f4d80a8c468a89b19c8cf
#
_entry.id   b220c541a47f4d80a8c468a89b19c8cf
#
_cell.length_a   1.000
_cell.length_b   1.000
_cell.length_c   1.000
_cell.angle_alpha   90.00
_cell.angle_beta   90.00
_cell.angle_gamma   90.00
#
_symmetry.space_group_name_H-M   'P 1'
#
loop_
_entity.id
_entity.type
_entity.pdbx_description
1 polymer ?
#
loop_
_entity_poly.entity_id
_entity_poly.type
_entity_poly.pdbx_seq_one_letter_code
_entity_poly.pdbx_strand_id
1 'polypeptide(L)'
;MMNFISKKFLGVMAALAIFALPALAEVGVGVDAVSKYVWRGTAVGSGVAIQPSVDLGLSSEGGLFAEGSTTLGLWGSYSLVNAVNDEINIALSQGLGFATLSVTDYYFPGAAGTGAGNSFFEFADDGGHALEVGVSVDVANASLFVGRFVSGATKDDTYAELSYPLSDDLSLVLGVGDGALAAEGDFALVNAGLAVTSDSGYGASFTVNPDAETAYLVVSKSW
;
A
#
# COMPACT_ATOMS: atom_id res chain seq x y z
N MET A 1 -10.21 -20.29 -21.48
CA MET A 1 -9.11 -19.97 -22.42
C MET A 1 -8.56 -18.53 -22.24
N MET A 2 -9.28 -17.64 -21.57
CA MET A 2 -8.85 -16.25 -21.26
C MET A 2 -7.84 -16.13 -20.11
N ASN A 3 -7.82 -17.08 -19.16
CA ASN A 3 -6.97 -17.02 -17.96
C ASN A 3 -5.47 -17.28 -18.20
N PHE A 4 -5.06 -17.81 -19.33
CA PHE A 4 -3.66 -18.15 -19.60
C PHE A 4 -2.85 -16.96 -20.14
N ILE A 5 -3.53 -15.97 -20.73
CA ILE A 5 -2.89 -14.77 -21.32
C ILE A 5 -2.62 -13.74 -20.22
N SER A 6 -3.48 -13.61 -19.19
CA SER A 6 -3.32 -12.63 -18.13
C SER A 6 -2.13 -12.95 -17.21
N LYS A 7 -1.90 -14.24 -16.88
CA LYS A 7 -0.80 -14.67 -15.99
C LYS A 7 0.59 -14.43 -16.61
N LYS A 8 0.73 -14.62 -17.92
CA LYS A 8 1.99 -14.33 -18.62
C LYS A 8 2.23 -12.83 -18.83
N PHE A 9 1.15 -12.05 -18.90
CA PHE A 9 1.25 -10.60 -19.13
C PHE A 9 1.74 -9.87 -17.87
N LEU A 10 1.29 -10.26 -16.68
CA LEU A 10 1.73 -9.67 -15.41
C LEU A 10 3.21 -9.98 -15.10
N GLY A 11 3.64 -11.24 -15.31
CA GLY A 11 5.05 -11.63 -15.15
C GLY A 11 5.99 -10.96 -16.17
N VAL A 12 5.50 -10.67 -17.38
CA VAL A 12 6.24 -9.95 -18.41
C VAL A 12 6.32 -8.45 -18.10
N MET A 13 5.29 -7.84 -17.52
CA MET A 13 5.31 -6.43 -17.11
C MET A 13 6.29 -6.19 -15.97
N ALA A 14 6.33 -7.06 -14.96
CA ALA A 14 7.33 -7.00 -13.89
C ALA A 14 8.76 -7.22 -14.41
N ALA A 15 8.96 -8.15 -15.34
CA ALA A 15 10.26 -8.40 -15.97
C ALA A 15 10.69 -7.27 -16.93
N LEU A 16 9.76 -6.66 -17.67
CA LEU A 16 10.05 -5.52 -18.56
C LEU A 16 10.40 -4.24 -17.78
N ALA A 17 9.82 -4.02 -16.60
CA ALA A 17 10.20 -2.91 -15.74
C ALA A 17 11.66 -3.03 -15.27
N ILE A 18 12.17 -4.26 -15.07
CA ILE A 18 13.57 -4.50 -14.66
C ILE A 18 14.57 -4.33 -15.82
N PHE A 19 14.15 -4.58 -17.08
CA PHE A 19 15.04 -4.51 -18.24
C PHE A 19 15.03 -3.16 -18.98
N ALA A 20 14.08 -2.29 -18.70
CA ALA A 20 13.99 -0.95 -19.27
C ALA A 20 14.46 0.14 -18.30
N LEU A 21 15.50 -0.11 -17.49
CA LEU A 21 16.10 0.91 -16.61
C LEU A 21 16.94 1.92 -17.43
N PRO A 22 16.34 2.98 -17.98
CA PRO A 22 17.10 4.17 -18.27
C PRO A 22 17.47 4.81 -16.93
N ALA A 23 18.63 5.36 -16.82
CA ALA A 23 19.25 5.92 -15.65
C ALA A 23 18.30 6.17 -14.45
N LEU A 24 18.54 5.48 -13.33
CA LEU A 24 17.88 5.80 -12.05
C LEU A 24 18.14 7.28 -11.76
N ALA A 25 17.07 8.07 -11.67
CA ALA A 25 17.18 9.49 -11.38
C ALA A 25 17.35 9.73 -9.89
N GLU A 26 16.75 8.88 -9.06
CA GLU A 26 16.77 8.99 -7.61
C GLU A 26 16.57 7.62 -6.95
N VAL A 27 17.23 7.39 -5.81
CA VAL A 27 17.04 6.21 -4.97
C VAL A 27 16.77 6.67 -3.55
N GLY A 28 15.56 6.41 -3.06
CA GLY A 28 15.17 6.61 -1.67
C GLY A 28 15.28 5.27 -0.93
N VAL A 29 15.77 5.29 0.31
CA VAL A 29 15.74 4.15 1.21
C VAL A 29 15.26 4.61 2.58
N GLY A 30 14.46 3.80 3.25
CA GLY A 30 13.95 4.08 4.57
C GLY A 30 13.70 2.83 5.37
N VAL A 31 13.58 3.00 6.67
CA VAL A 31 13.11 1.96 7.56
C VAL A 31 12.27 2.57 8.68
N ASP A 32 11.09 2.00 8.93
CA ASP A 32 10.23 2.35 10.03
C ASP A 32 10.18 1.24 11.07
N ALA A 33 10.17 1.61 12.34
CA ALA A 33 9.78 0.74 13.43
C ALA A 33 8.44 1.22 13.96
N VAL A 34 7.42 0.36 13.96
CA VAL A 34 6.08 0.68 14.45
C VAL A 34 5.69 -0.24 15.60
N SER A 35 5.05 0.32 16.63
CA SER A 35 4.58 -0.48 17.78
C SER A 35 3.49 -1.48 17.39
N LYS A 36 2.78 -1.20 16.30
CA LYS A 36 1.77 -2.07 15.68
C LYS A 36 1.58 -1.63 14.22
N TYR A 37 1.52 -2.59 13.31
CA TYR A 37 1.12 -2.31 11.94
C TYR A 37 -0.42 -2.20 11.87
N VAL A 38 -0.92 -1.01 11.54
CA VAL A 38 -2.33 -0.72 11.30
C VAL A 38 -2.45 -0.22 9.87
N TRP A 39 -3.30 -0.86 9.08
CA TRP A 39 -3.54 -0.52 7.69
C TRP A 39 -5.03 -0.31 7.46
N ARG A 40 -5.40 0.85 6.94
CA ARG A 40 -6.80 1.22 6.63
C ARG A 40 -7.76 0.97 7.81
N GLY A 41 -7.34 1.33 9.03
CA GLY A 41 -8.14 1.17 10.23
C GLY A 41 -8.14 -0.25 10.82
N THR A 42 -7.39 -1.18 10.27
CA THR A 42 -7.32 -2.57 10.74
C THR A 42 -5.90 -2.96 11.12
N ALA A 43 -5.72 -3.67 12.24
CA ALA A 43 -4.43 -4.18 12.66
C ALA A 43 -4.01 -5.38 11.80
N VAL A 44 -2.89 -5.25 11.10
CA VAL A 44 -2.24 -6.32 10.34
C VAL A 44 -1.16 -6.94 11.21
N GLY A 45 -1.52 -7.92 11.99
CA GLY A 45 -0.61 -8.59 12.93
C GLY A 45 -0.63 -8.02 14.35
N SER A 46 0.20 -8.59 15.20
CA SER A 46 0.26 -8.28 16.62
C SER A 46 1.68 -7.84 17.02
N GLY A 47 1.79 -6.66 17.64
CA GLY A 47 3.04 -6.15 18.20
C GLY A 47 3.89 -5.36 17.22
N VAL A 48 5.17 -5.22 17.56
CA VAL A 48 6.13 -4.41 16.84
C VAL A 48 6.43 -4.98 15.46
N ALA A 49 6.51 -4.11 14.45
CA ALA A 49 6.97 -4.46 13.10
C ALA A 49 8.09 -3.52 12.65
N ILE A 50 8.97 -4.05 11.81
CA ILE A 50 10.00 -3.30 11.09
C ILE A 50 9.61 -3.25 9.62
N GLN A 51 9.62 -2.04 9.05
CA GLN A 51 9.07 -1.74 7.73
C GLN A 51 10.12 -1.05 6.85
N PRO A 52 11.01 -1.82 6.18
CA PRO A 52 11.94 -1.28 5.20
C PRO A 52 11.25 -0.84 3.92
N SER A 53 11.79 0.21 3.28
CA SER A 53 11.34 0.71 1.99
C SER A 53 12.52 1.06 1.07
N VAL A 54 12.28 0.92 -0.23
CA VAL A 54 13.17 1.39 -1.30
C VAL A 54 12.30 1.98 -2.40
N ASP A 55 12.57 3.23 -2.78
CA ASP A 55 11.93 3.91 -3.89
C ASP A 55 12.94 4.22 -4.98
N LEU A 56 12.63 3.81 -6.19
CA LEU A 56 13.45 4.02 -7.38
C LEU A 56 12.72 4.98 -8.32
N GLY A 57 13.16 6.24 -8.34
CA GLY A 57 12.72 7.23 -9.31
C GLY A 57 13.27 6.88 -10.70
N LEU A 58 12.40 6.72 -11.68
CA LEU A 58 12.77 6.49 -13.06
C LEU A 58 12.79 7.83 -13.79
N SER A 59 13.85 8.11 -14.60
CA SER A 59 14.01 9.40 -15.24
C SER A 59 12.87 9.71 -16.21
N SER A 60 12.46 10.96 -16.27
CA SER A 60 11.39 11.47 -17.13
C SER A 60 11.72 11.48 -18.64
N GLU A 61 13.01 11.38 -19.01
CA GLU A 61 13.44 11.35 -20.42
C GLU A 61 13.30 9.95 -21.04
N GLY A 62 12.14 9.36 -21.02
CA GLY A 62 11.88 8.02 -21.56
C GLY A 62 10.93 7.18 -20.73
N GLY A 63 10.25 7.79 -19.77
CA GLY A 63 9.21 7.14 -18.98
C GLY A 63 8.12 6.56 -19.87
N LEU A 64 7.37 5.60 -19.34
CA LEU A 64 6.22 4.97 -20.03
C LEU A 64 5.20 5.99 -20.56
N PHE A 65 5.23 7.22 -20.01
CA PHE A 65 4.42 8.36 -20.43
C PHE A 65 5.29 9.61 -20.44
N ALA A 66 5.22 10.39 -21.51
CA ALA A 66 6.12 11.50 -21.82
C ALA A 66 6.07 12.71 -20.84
N GLU A 67 5.15 12.73 -19.88
CA GLU A 67 4.99 13.78 -18.89
C GLU A 67 4.74 13.15 -17.51
N GLY A 68 5.64 13.39 -16.55
CA GLY A 68 5.49 12.97 -15.16
C GLY A 68 6.63 12.11 -14.62
N SER A 69 6.60 11.87 -13.31
CA SER A 69 7.54 10.99 -12.62
C SER A 69 7.02 9.57 -12.53
N THR A 70 7.86 8.60 -12.83
CA THR A 70 7.56 7.17 -12.61
C THR A 70 8.39 6.70 -11.42
N THR A 71 7.77 6.01 -10.46
CA THR A 71 8.46 5.46 -9.29
C THR A 71 8.13 3.98 -9.16
N LEU A 72 9.16 3.16 -8.93
CA LEU A 72 9.03 1.78 -8.48
C LEU A 72 9.35 1.73 -6.99
N GLY A 73 8.34 1.43 -6.18
CA GLY A 73 8.45 1.28 -4.73
C GLY A 73 8.51 -0.19 -4.34
N LEU A 74 9.37 -0.50 -3.40
CA LEU A 74 9.44 -1.78 -2.68
C LEU A 74 9.27 -1.47 -1.20
N TRP A 75 8.33 -2.13 -0.55
CA TRP A 75 8.08 -1.98 0.87
C TRP A 75 7.80 -3.33 1.50
N GLY A 76 8.13 -3.50 2.76
CA GLY A 76 7.79 -4.69 3.49
C GLY A 76 7.43 -4.40 4.94
N SER A 77 6.72 -5.32 5.58
CA SER A 77 6.42 -5.29 7.01
C SER A 77 6.73 -6.64 7.63
N TYR A 78 7.62 -6.65 8.59
CA TYR A 78 8.08 -7.85 9.27
C TYR A 78 7.78 -7.76 10.76
N SER A 79 6.84 -8.59 11.23
CA SER A 79 6.45 -8.65 12.63
C SER A 79 7.53 -9.31 13.47
N LEU A 80 7.93 -8.67 14.58
CA LEU A 80 8.87 -9.26 15.54
C LEU A 80 8.23 -10.31 16.47
N VAL A 81 6.90 -10.47 16.40
CA VAL A 81 6.15 -11.37 17.27
C VAL A 81 5.61 -12.58 16.52
N ASN A 82 5.09 -12.38 15.30
CA ASN A 82 4.48 -13.44 14.52
C ASN A 82 4.54 -13.11 13.02
N ALA A 83 5.27 -13.89 12.26
CA ALA A 83 5.51 -13.72 10.83
C ALA A 83 4.32 -14.12 9.92
N VAL A 84 3.18 -14.54 10.48
CA VAL A 84 2.00 -14.97 9.67
C VAL A 84 1.49 -13.84 8.77
N ASN A 85 1.63 -12.59 9.22
CA ASN A 85 1.19 -11.41 8.49
C ASN A 85 2.36 -10.56 8.00
N ASP A 86 3.52 -11.18 7.77
CA ASP A 86 4.59 -10.51 7.04
C ASP A 86 4.10 -10.18 5.63
N GLU A 87 4.51 -9.03 5.13
CA GLU A 87 4.01 -8.46 3.88
C GLU A 87 5.16 -7.89 3.06
N ILE A 88 5.08 -8.02 1.75
CA ILE A 88 5.98 -7.40 0.78
C ILE A 88 5.13 -6.76 -0.30
N ASN A 89 5.33 -5.48 -0.55
CA ASN A 89 4.60 -4.73 -1.56
C ASN A 89 5.53 -4.27 -2.67
N ILE A 90 5.06 -4.40 -3.90
CA ILE A 90 5.70 -3.85 -5.09
C ILE A 90 4.71 -2.87 -5.72
N ALA A 91 5.08 -1.59 -5.76
CA ALA A 91 4.24 -0.53 -6.28
C ALA A 91 4.89 0.13 -7.49
N LEU A 92 4.13 0.32 -8.56
CA LEU A 92 4.48 1.17 -9.68
C LEU A 92 3.53 2.36 -9.69
N SER A 93 4.08 3.58 -9.62
CA SER A 93 3.30 4.81 -9.69
C SER A 93 3.75 5.71 -10.81
N GLN A 94 2.80 6.44 -11.39
CA GLN A 94 3.00 7.40 -12.47
C GLN A 94 2.29 8.71 -12.15
N GLY A 95 3.06 9.77 -11.96
CA GLY A 95 2.54 11.14 -11.86
C GLY A 95 2.05 11.64 -13.22
N LEU A 96 0.87 12.28 -13.23
CA LEU A 96 0.25 12.90 -14.41
C LEU A 96 0.11 14.43 -14.24
N GLY A 97 0.83 15.02 -13.28
CA GLY A 97 0.76 16.44 -12.94
C GLY A 97 -0.38 16.76 -11.97
N PHE A 98 -1.63 16.44 -12.29
CA PHE A 98 -2.81 16.68 -11.44
C PHE A 98 -3.25 15.43 -10.64
N ALA A 99 -2.74 14.25 -10.98
CA ALA A 99 -3.06 12.99 -10.34
C ALA A 99 -1.86 12.04 -10.38
N THR A 100 -1.85 11.04 -9.50
CA THR A 100 -0.93 9.91 -9.57
C THR A 100 -1.73 8.63 -9.75
N LEU A 101 -1.38 7.83 -10.76
CA LEU A 101 -1.87 6.47 -10.92
C LEU A 101 -0.92 5.50 -10.25
N SER A 102 -1.44 4.47 -9.60
CA SER A 102 -0.64 3.42 -8.98
C SER A 102 -1.19 2.04 -9.26
N VAL A 103 -0.28 1.07 -9.30
CA VAL A 103 -0.58 -0.35 -9.27
C VAL A 103 0.29 -0.96 -8.19
N THR A 104 -0.34 -1.55 -7.17
CA THR A 104 0.36 -2.15 -6.03
C THR A 104 0.03 -3.63 -5.94
N ASP A 105 1.05 -4.44 -5.88
CA ASP A 105 0.95 -5.86 -5.56
C ASP A 105 1.30 -6.05 -4.09
N TYR A 106 0.34 -6.50 -3.32
CA TYR A 106 0.47 -6.89 -1.91
C TYR A 106 0.72 -8.39 -1.85
N TYR A 107 1.87 -8.80 -1.35
CA TYR A 107 2.22 -10.21 -1.21
C TYR A 107 2.39 -10.60 0.26
N PHE A 108 1.65 -11.62 0.67
CA PHE A 108 1.65 -12.16 2.03
C PHE A 108 2.28 -13.56 2.06
N PRO A 109 3.60 -13.69 2.31
CA PRO A 109 4.31 -14.97 2.25
C PRO A 109 3.85 -15.98 3.31
N GLY A 110 3.28 -15.50 4.44
CA GLY A 110 2.86 -16.31 5.57
C GLY A 110 1.35 -16.52 5.71
N ALA A 111 0.51 -15.98 4.80
CA ALA A 111 -0.94 -16.02 4.95
C ALA A 111 -1.49 -17.44 5.02
N ALA A 112 -2.02 -17.83 6.19
CA ALA A 112 -2.66 -19.12 6.40
C ALA A 112 -4.00 -19.16 5.65
N GLY A 113 -4.21 -20.18 4.84
CA GLY A 113 -5.47 -20.40 4.13
C GLY A 113 -5.45 -20.08 2.63
N THR A 114 -4.38 -19.57 2.10
CA THR A 114 -4.15 -19.52 0.67
C THR A 114 -3.74 -20.94 0.24
N GLY A 115 -4.67 -21.71 -0.32
CA GLY A 115 -4.47 -23.14 -0.59
C GLY A 115 -3.36 -23.52 -1.56
N ALA A 116 -2.69 -22.54 -2.16
CA ALA A 116 -1.69 -22.74 -3.21
C ALA A 116 -0.24 -22.62 -2.73
N GLY A 117 0.02 -22.63 -1.43
CA GLY A 117 1.39 -22.43 -0.92
C GLY A 117 1.93 -21.02 -1.25
N ASN A 118 2.68 -20.49 -0.35
CA ASN A 118 3.18 -19.12 -0.34
C ASN A 118 4.30 -18.87 -1.37
N SER A 119 4.11 -19.32 -2.62
CA SER A 119 5.07 -19.08 -3.68
C SER A 119 4.90 -17.67 -4.24
N PHE A 120 5.95 -16.88 -4.22
CA PHE A 120 5.97 -15.55 -4.84
C PHE A 120 5.53 -15.55 -6.33
N PHE A 121 5.67 -16.66 -7.04
CA PHE A 121 5.24 -16.75 -8.45
C PHE A 121 3.83 -17.32 -8.65
N GLU A 122 3.05 -17.51 -7.58
CA GLU A 122 1.67 -17.98 -7.63
C GLU A 122 0.69 -16.80 -7.55
N PHE A 123 0.23 -16.34 -8.72
CA PHE A 123 -0.69 -15.19 -8.89
C PHE A 123 -2.16 -15.63 -9.10
N ALA A 124 -2.56 -16.78 -8.58
CA ALA A 124 -3.96 -17.19 -8.59
C ALA A 124 -4.78 -16.35 -7.59
N ASP A 125 -6.10 -16.27 -7.78
CA ASP A 125 -6.97 -15.50 -6.88
C ASP A 125 -7.00 -16.05 -5.44
N ASP A 126 -6.60 -17.32 -5.24
CA ASP A 126 -6.40 -17.96 -3.94
C ASP A 126 -4.93 -17.99 -3.48
N GLY A 127 -4.04 -17.30 -4.21
CA GLY A 127 -2.63 -17.13 -3.88
C GLY A 127 -2.38 -16.05 -2.82
N GLY A 128 -1.11 -15.82 -2.49
CA GLY A 128 -0.68 -14.80 -1.51
C GLY A 128 -0.65 -13.37 -2.05
N HIS A 129 -1.08 -13.13 -3.29
CA HIS A 129 -1.04 -11.83 -3.94
C HIS A 129 -2.42 -11.16 -4.00
N ALA A 130 -2.44 -9.83 -3.78
CA ALA A 130 -3.60 -8.99 -4.04
C ALA A 130 -3.14 -7.76 -4.83
N LEU A 131 -3.73 -7.51 -5.99
CA LEU A 131 -3.37 -6.40 -6.86
C LEU A 131 -4.40 -5.29 -6.75
N GLU A 132 -3.94 -4.08 -6.39
CA GLU A 132 -4.75 -2.87 -6.34
C GLU A 132 -4.36 -1.89 -7.44
N VAL A 133 -5.34 -1.26 -8.05
CA VAL A 133 -5.17 -0.09 -8.92
C VAL A 133 -5.69 1.13 -8.18
N GLY A 134 -4.87 2.17 -8.07
CA GLY A 134 -5.16 3.36 -7.29
C GLY A 134 -5.01 4.66 -8.09
N VAL A 135 -5.72 5.68 -7.63
CA VAL A 135 -5.59 7.06 -8.09
C VAL A 135 -5.50 7.97 -6.87
N SER A 136 -4.47 8.83 -6.85
CA SER A 136 -4.33 9.91 -5.88
C SER A 136 -4.47 11.26 -6.56
N VAL A 137 -5.15 12.20 -5.91
CA VAL A 137 -5.29 13.59 -6.37
C VAL A 137 -5.10 14.53 -5.20
N ASP A 138 -4.23 15.53 -5.36
CA ASP A 138 -4.08 16.60 -4.39
C ASP A 138 -4.96 17.78 -4.77
N VAL A 139 -5.85 18.19 -3.85
CA VAL A 139 -6.78 19.31 -4.02
C VAL A 139 -6.55 20.29 -2.87
N ALA A 140 -6.01 21.45 -3.18
CA ALA A 140 -5.54 22.42 -2.19
C ALA A 140 -4.56 21.78 -1.20
N ASN A 141 -4.94 21.64 0.08
CA ASN A 141 -4.11 21.01 1.10
C ASN A 141 -4.54 19.57 1.41
N ALA A 142 -5.55 19.03 0.74
CA ALA A 142 -6.05 17.69 0.97
C ALA A 142 -5.52 16.72 -0.08
N SER A 143 -5.19 15.49 0.33
CA SER A 143 -4.92 14.38 -0.56
C SER A 143 -6.10 13.42 -0.54
N LEU A 144 -6.56 13.05 -1.73
CA LEU A 144 -7.62 12.06 -1.93
C LEU A 144 -7.01 10.84 -2.63
N PHE A 145 -7.28 9.66 -2.11
CA PHE A 145 -6.91 8.39 -2.71
C PHE A 145 -8.16 7.54 -2.94
N VAL A 146 -8.22 6.84 -4.06
CA VAL A 146 -9.19 5.78 -4.33
C VAL A 146 -8.45 4.59 -4.91
N GLY A 147 -8.60 3.43 -4.30
CA GLY A 147 -8.03 2.17 -4.75
C GLY A 147 -9.11 1.11 -4.91
N ARG A 148 -8.91 0.21 -5.88
CA ARG A 148 -9.74 -0.96 -6.10
C ARG A 148 -8.89 -2.18 -6.33
N PHE A 149 -9.17 -3.25 -5.59
CA PHE A 149 -8.53 -4.54 -5.82
C PHE A 149 -9.07 -5.20 -7.08
N VAL A 150 -8.18 -5.64 -7.96
CA VAL A 150 -8.50 -6.24 -9.26
C VAL A 150 -8.15 -7.73 -9.32
N SER A 151 -7.42 -8.23 -8.33
CA SER A 151 -7.16 -9.68 -8.14
C SER A 151 -6.84 -10.01 -6.68
N GLY A 152 -6.79 -11.29 -6.36
CA GLY A 152 -6.57 -11.83 -5.02
C GLY A 152 -7.85 -12.04 -4.22
N ALA A 153 -7.69 -12.41 -2.95
CA ALA A 153 -8.83 -12.69 -2.06
C ALA A 153 -9.72 -11.47 -1.78
N THR A 154 -9.18 -10.26 -1.93
CA THR A 154 -9.89 -8.98 -1.77
C THR A 154 -10.38 -8.39 -3.09
N LYS A 155 -10.39 -9.19 -4.15
CA LYS A 155 -10.83 -8.75 -5.46
C LYS A 155 -12.22 -8.11 -5.40
N ASP A 156 -12.35 -6.97 -6.08
CA ASP A 156 -13.52 -6.11 -6.14
C ASP A 156 -13.72 -5.19 -4.93
N ASP A 157 -12.96 -5.33 -3.83
CA ASP A 157 -12.98 -4.41 -2.70
C ASP A 157 -12.45 -3.03 -3.11
N THR A 158 -13.05 -1.99 -2.55
CA THR A 158 -12.72 -0.59 -2.84
C THR A 158 -12.39 0.13 -1.54
N TYR A 159 -11.39 1.00 -1.59
CA TYR A 159 -11.04 1.90 -0.50
C TYR A 159 -10.89 3.32 -1.03
N ALA A 160 -11.38 4.29 -0.26
CA ALA A 160 -11.12 5.70 -0.51
C ALA A 160 -10.69 6.40 0.78
N GLU A 161 -9.73 7.31 0.69
CA GLU A 161 -9.15 8.02 1.83
C GLU A 161 -8.99 9.51 1.54
N LEU A 162 -9.35 10.32 2.52
CA LEU A 162 -9.03 11.73 2.61
C LEU A 162 -7.95 11.90 3.69
N SER A 163 -6.83 12.51 3.32
CA SER A 163 -5.82 13.01 4.25
C SER A 163 -5.79 14.54 4.21
N TYR A 164 -5.83 15.18 5.39
CA TYR A 164 -5.86 16.62 5.52
C TYR A 164 -4.88 17.10 6.60
N PRO A 165 -3.88 17.93 6.28
CA PRO A 165 -2.98 18.52 7.27
C PRO A 165 -3.73 19.56 8.10
N LEU A 166 -3.73 19.37 9.42
CA LEU A 166 -4.27 20.33 10.39
C LEU A 166 -3.20 21.33 10.83
N SER A 167 -1.94 20.91 10.80
CA SER A 167 -0.73 21.73 11.00
C SER A 167 0.44 21.06 10.29
N ASP A 168 1.66 21.63 10.43
CA ASP A 168 2.88 21.09 9.82
C ASP A 168 3.18 19.65 10.31
N ASP A 169 2.83 19.33 11.57
CA ASP A 169 3.11 18.05 12.20
C ASP A 169 1.88 17.14 12.38
N LEU A 170 0.65 17.67 12.21
CA LEU A 170 -0.59 16.96 12.55
C LEU A 170 -1.48 16.81 11.33
N SER A 171 -1.94 15.61 11.05
CA SER A 171 -2.87 15.30 9.98
C SER A 171 -4.12 14.56 10.48
N LEU A 172 -5.24 14.78 9.80
CA LEU A 172 -6.47 14.02 9.90
C LEU A 172 -6.53 13.04 8.74
N VAL A 173 -6.95 11.81 9.02
CA VAL A 173 -7.19 10.76 8.01
C VAL A 173 -8.61 10.25 8.17
N LEU A 174 -9.35 10.16 7.06
CA LEU A 174 -10.69 9.56 7.00
C LEU A 174 -10.73 8.59 5.82
N GLY A 175 -11.03 7.32 6.09
CA GLY A 175 -11.07 6.26 5.10
C GLY A 175 -12.38 5.50 5.13
N VAL A 176 -12.93 5.24 3.95
CA VAL A 176 -14.11 4.42 3.73
C VAL A 176 -13.75 3.21 2.86
N GLY A 177 -14.36 2.08 3.12
CA GLY A 177 -14.09 0.86 2.35
C GLY A 177 -15.24 -0.11 2.38
N ASP A 178 -15.21 -1.08 1.47
CA ASP A 178 -16.17 -2.17 1.36
C ASP A 178 -15.47 -3.54 1.39
N GLY A 179 -16.22 -4.62 1.18
CA GLY A 179 -15.72 -6.00 1.11
C GLY A 179 -14.99 -6.42 2.38
N ALA A 180 -13.79 -6.96 2.25
CA ALA A 180 -12.97 -7.40 3.38
C ALA A 180 -12.45 -6.26 4.26
N LEU A 181 -12.60 -5.01 3.83
CA LEU A 181 -12.21 -3.81 4.58
C LEU A 181 -13.29 -3.38 5.58
N ALA A 182 -14.54 -3.83 5.40
CA ALA A 182 -15.69 -3.50 6.24
C ALA A 182 -16.25 -4.75 6.94
N ALA A 183 -16.76 -4.58 8.18
CA ALA A 183 -17.22 -5.69 9.00
C ALA A 183 -18.41 -6.45 8.39
N GLU A 184 -19.35 -5.73 7.76
CA GLU A 184 -20.52 -6.30 7.10
C GLU A 184 -20.35 -6.42 5.58
N GLY A 185 -19.20 -6.00 5.03
CA GLY A 185 -18.90 -6.00 3.59
C GLY A 185 -19.51 -4.85 2.80
N ASP A 186 -20.40 -4.07 3.39
CA ASP A 186 -20.97 -2.85 2.79
C ASP A 186 -20.04 -1.65 2.99
N PHE A 187 -20.19 -0.61 2.15
CA PHE A 187 -19.37 0.59 2.23
C PHE A 187 -19.54 1.30 3.58
N ALA A 188 -18.46 1.39 4.36
CA ALA A 188 -18.46 1.92 5.72
C ALA A 188 -17.27 2.84 6.00
N LEU A 189 -17.35 3.68 7.05
CA LEU A 189 -16.22 4.42 7.59
C LEU A 189 -15.34 3.45 8.39
N VAL A 190 -14.22 3.03 7.81
CA VAL A 190 -13.33 2.00 8.38
C VAL A 190 -12.07 2.59 9.00
N ASN A 191 -11.77 3.87 8.72
CA ASN A 191 -10.57 4.54 9.22
C ASN A 191 -10.88 5.99 9.56
N ALA A 192 -10.73 6.38 10.81
CA ALA A 192 -10.79 7.78 11.24
C ALA A 192 -9.68 8.02 12.25
N GLY A 193 -8.70 8.86 11.92
CA GLY A 193 -7.51 8.99 12.72
C GLY A 193 -6.86 10.36 12.70
N LEU A 194 -6.00 10.57 13.68
CA LEU A 194 -5.04 11.66 13.75
C LEU A 194 -3.64 11.08 13.77
N ALA A 195 -2.75 11.66 12.98
CA ALA A 195 -1.35 11.28 12.96
C ALA A 195 -0.47 12.51 13.21
N VAL A 196 0.55 12.33 14.03
CA VAL A 196 1.57 13.35 14.30
C VAL A 196 2.93 12.79 13.91
N THR A 197 3.76 13.63 13.27
CA THR A 197 5.12 13.27 12.86
C THR A 197 6.04 14.43 13.16
N SER A 198 7.21 14.16 13.75
CA SER A 198 8.23 15.15 14.03
C SER A 198 9.37 15.10 13.01
N ASP A 199 10.09 16.20 12.82
CA ASP A 199 11.30 16.28 11.97
C ASP A 199 12.38 15.28 12.37
N SER A 200 12.40 14.84 13.63
CA SER A 200 13.32 13.82 14.13
C SER A 200 12.91 12.39 13.75
N GLY A 201 11.80 12.20 13.01
CA GLY A 201 11.29 10.91 12.57
C GLY A 201 10.50 10.14 13.62
N TYR A 202 10.17 10.72 14.78
CA TYR A 202 9.21 10.12 15.70
C TYR A 202 7.79 10.44 15.26
N GLY A 203 6.92 9.44 15.31
CA GLY A 203 5.51 9.58 14.99
C GLY A 203 4.60 8.91 16.01
N ALA A 204 3.36 9.35 16.03
CA ALA A 204 2.28 8.66 16.72
C ALA A 204 0.97 8.85 15.96
N SER A 205 0.14 7.83 15.94
CA SER A 205 -1.22 7.93 15.39
C SER A 205 -2.23 7.31 16.33
N PHE A 206 -3.41 7.93 16.36
CA PHE A 206 -4.59 7.35 16.99
C PHE A 206 -5.64 7.15 15.91
N THR A 207 -6.02 5.90 15.70
CA THR A 207 -6.94 5.46 14.66
C THR A 207 -8.10 4.72 15.27
N VAL A 208 -9.31 5.05 14.83
CA VAL A 208 -10.55 4.34 15.15
C VAL A 208 -11.09 3.73 13.86
N ASN A 209 -11.50 2.49 13.92
CA ASN A 209 -12.37 1.87 12.93
C ASN A 209 -13.79 1.80 13.54
N PRO A 210 -14.69 2.71 13.16
CA PRO A 210 -16.03 2.75 13.74
C PRO A 210 -16.90 1.55 13.35
N ASP A 211 -16.66 0.99 12.16
CA ASP A 211 -17.40 -0.14 11.63
C ASP A 211 -17.06 -1.45 12.37
N ALA A 212 -15.77 -1.68 12.64
CA ALA A 212 -15.29 -2.83 13.41
C ALA A 212 -15.24 -2.58 14.94
N GLU A 213 -15.66 -1.40 15.43
CA GLU A 213 -15.62 -0.98 16.84
C GLU A 213 -14.25 -1.12 17.49
N THR A 214 -13.17 -0.84 16.74
CA THR A 214 -11.79 -0.96 17.22
C THR A 214 -11.06 0.38 17.23
N ALA A 215 -10.05 0.49 18.08
CA ALA A 215 -9.18 1.66 18.16
C ALA A 215 -7.72 1.26 18.40
N TYR A 216 -6.80 2.00 17.82
CA TYR A 216 -5.37 1.72 17.89
C TYR A 216 -4.59 3.00 18.19
N LEU A 217 -3.63 2.88 19.08
CA LEU A 217 -2.57 3.86 19.27
C LEU A 217 -1.26 3.24 18.76
N VAL A 218 -0.65 3.90 17.80
CA VAL A 218 0.62 3.46 17.20
C VAL A 218 1.68 4.50 17.48
N VAL A 219 2.86 4.05 17.86
CA VAL A 219 4.06 4.89 17.95
C VAL A 219 5.07 4.38 16.94
N SER A 220 5.73 5.28 16.21
CA SER A 220 6.67 4.95 15.16
C SER A 220 7.99 5.72 15.30
N LYS A 221 9.02 5.18 14.64
CA LYS A 221 10.29 5.83 14.40
C LYS A 221 10.77 5.51 13.00
N SER A 222 11.05 6.55 12.22
CA SER A 222 11.59 6.49 10.85
C SER A 222 13.06 6.90 10.83
N TRP A 223 13.87 6.29 9.94
CA TRP A 223 15.28 6.59 9.68
C TRP A 223 15.55 6.73 8.18
#